data_e0d6c4dd4dad8543a257e51b32709951
#
_entry.id   e0d6c4dd4dad8543a257e51b32709951
#
_cell.length_a   1.000
_cell.length_b   1.000
_cell.length_c   1.000
_cell.angle_alpha   90.00
_cell.angle_beta   90.00
_cell.angle_gamma   90.00
#
_symmetry.space_group_name_H-M   'P 1'
#
loop_
_entity.id
_entity.type
_entity.pdbx_description
1 polymer ?
#
loop_
_entity_poly.entity_id
_entity_poly.type
_entity_poly.pdbx_seq_one_letter_code
_entity_poly.pdbx_strand_id
1 'polypeptide(L)'
;SLFLLVSVFAFCGCSDDDEKMEVVISFENQLTEAESEFKTDLGEKGEVYFKYEISDPQKMIQLSHYYGDWGFGGGFTYTNKTDVKTPGYSNLSAITGKGKNGKVYLTSNTNSFTPAQITNLNTSKYNFKGAWVTNTTYDYLAIKDGNDGAGDYSIIKGPFSNKDNDWLKLTATGYKADGSKIGSIDFYLADFRNNKQEIVNTWQWFDWSGIKEADYITFEMSSTDNNDNGQMNTPSYFCLDGITPVSYTHL
;
A
#
# COMPACT_ATOMS: atom_id res chain seq x y z
N SER A 1 -26.76 -20.19 6.03
CA SER A 1 -25.46 -20.74 6.48
C SER A 1 -24.40 -20.38 5.48
N LEU A 2 -23.64 -19.34 5.79
CA LEU A 2 -22.54 -18.86 4.95
C LEU A 2 -21.27 -19.59 5.40
N PHE A 3 -20.77 -20.53 4.61
CA PHE A 3 -19.50 -21.20 4.84
C PHE A 3 -18.36 -20.24 4.47
N LEU A 4 -17.63 -19.78 5.48
CA LEU A 4 -16.37 -19.03 5.32
C LEU A 4 -15.30 -20.04 4.93
N LEU A 5 -14.83 -20.00 3.67
CA LEU A 5 -13.75 -20.85 3.21
C LEU A 5 -12.41 -20.25 3.69
N VAL A 6 -11.91 -20.74 4.80
CA VAL A 6 -10.54 -20.46 5.26
C VAL A 6 -9.62 -21.42 4.50
N SER A 7 -8.87 -20.89 3.53
CA SER A 7 -7.82 -21.69 2.86
C SER A 7 -6.60 -21.79 3.79
N VAL A 8 -6.54 -22.85 4.56
CA VAL A 8 -5.34 -23.24 5.30
C VAL A 8 -4.49 -24.09 4.37
N PHE A 9 -3.39 -23.54 3.88
CA PHE A 9 -2.38 -24.33 3.18
C PHE A 9 -1.34 -24.83 4.19
N ALA A 10 -1.42 -26.10 4.57
CA ALA A 10 -0.36 -26.78 5.30
C ALA A 10 0.64 -27.35 4.31
N PHE A 11 1.86 -26.84 4.28
CA PHE A 11 2.97 -27.46 3.57
C PHE A 11 3.81 -28.25 4.58
N CYS A 12 3.76 -29.58 4.48
CA CYS A 12 4.64 -30.49 5.19
C CYS A 12 6.00 -30.54 4.50
N GLY A 13 7.01 -29.87 5.09
CA GLY A 13 8.41 -30.02 4.71
C GLY A 13 9.19 -30.51 5.93
N CYS A 14 9.76 -31.72 5.85
CA CYS A 14 10.58 -32.32 6.91
C CYS A 14 11.86 -31.54 7.14
N SER A 15 12.01 -30.95 8.31
CA SER A 15 13.13 -30.85 9.27
C SER A 15 13.02 -29.60 10.12
N ASP A 16 12.92 -29.81 11.40
CA ASP A 16 12.65 -28.91 12.53
C ASP A 16 11.16 -28.60 12.77
N ASP A 17 10.71 -28.87 13.98
CA ASP A 17 9.34 -29.02 14.44
C ASP A 17 8.52 -27.71 14.54
N ASP A 18 8.76 -26.73 13.66
CA ASP A 18 8.01 -25.47 13.63
C ASP A 18 6.92 -25.51 12.56
N GLU A 19 5.65 -25.61 12.95
CA GLU A 19 4.55 -25.36 12.03
C GLU A 19 4.43 -23.86 11.74
N LYS A 20 4.57 -23.53 10.45
CA LYS A 20 4.40 -22.18 9.94
C LYS A 20 2.97 -21.97 9.44
N MET A 21 2.26 -21.03 10.02
CA MET A 21 0.92 -20.63 9.58
C MET A 21 0.97 -19.21 8.98
N GLU A 22 0.63 -19.09 7.71
CA GLU A 22 0.49 -17.82 7.00
C GLU A 22 -0.99 -17.46 6.86
N VAL A 23 -1.32 -16.20 7.14
CA VAL A 23 -2.66 -15.66 6.93
C VAL A 23 -2.57 -14.55 5.90
N VAL A 24 -3.27 -14.71 4.78
CA VAL A 24 -3.37 -13.66 3.76
C VAL A 24 -4.58 -12.80 4.08
N ILE A 25 -4.35 -11.55 4.43
CA ILE A 25 -5.41 -10.60 4.74
C ILE A 25 -6.14 -10.22 3.45
N SER A 26 -7.46 -10.25 3.49
CA SER A 26 -8.34 -9.92 2.39
C SER A 26 -9.49 -9.01 2.84
N PHE A 27 -9.83 -8.05 2.00
CA PHE A 27 -11.02 -7.20 2.16
C PHE A 27 -12.13 -7.58 1.16
N GLU A 28 -12.04 -8.76 0.53
CA GLU A 28 -13.11 -9.28 -0.33
C GLU A 28 -14.45 -9.31 0.42
N ASN A 29 -15.52 -9.02 -0.30
CA ASN A 29 -16.88 -8.93 0.22
C ASN A 29 -17.15 -7.77 1.21
N GLN A 30 -16.22 -6.84 1.39
CA GLN A 30 -16.42 -5.65 2.22
C GLN A 30 -17.09 -4.50 1.46
N LEU A 31 -17.11 -4.56 0.13
CA LEU A 31 -17.79 -3.60 -0.75
C LEU A 31 -18.93 -4.30 -1.49
N THR A 32 -20.13 -3.70 -1.45
CA THR A 32 -21.33 -4.18 -2.14
C THR A 32 -21.49 -3.59 -3.53
N GLU A 33 -21.00 -2.36 -3.71
CA GLU A 33 -21.09 -1.62 -4.96
C GLU A 33 -19.81 -1.80 -5.80
N ALA A 34 -19.96 -1.86 -7.11
CA ALA A 34 -18.85 -1.80 -8.04
C ALA A 34 -18.25 -0.39 -8.10
N GLU A 35 -16.98 -0.30 -8.51
CA GLU A 35 -16.28 0.98 -8.69
C GLU A 35 -16.37 1.89 -7.44
N SER A 36 -16.23 1.30 -6.26
CA SER A 36 -16.37 1.98 -4.98
C SER A 36 -15.12 1.85 -4.10
N GLU A 37 -15.10 2.61 -3.03
CA GLU A 37 -14.08 2.53 -1.98
C GLU A 37 -14.72 2.64 -0.61
N PHE A 38 -14.02 2.14 0.40
CA PHE A 38 -14.36 2.41 1.79
C PHE A 38 -14.17 3.90 2.10
N LYS A 39 -15.12 4.47 2.79
CA LYS A 39 -15.10 5.84 3.33
C LYS A 39 -15.93 5.91 4.59
N THR A 40 -15.55 6.78 5.51
CA THR A 40 -16.27 6.98 6.77
C THR A 40 -16.07 8.38 7.32
N ASP A 41 -17.12 8.90 7.96
CA ASP A 41 -17.09 10.10 8.79
C ASP A 41 -17.08 9.76 10.30
N LEU A 42 -16.94 8.46 10.63
CA LEU A 42 -16.91 7.92 11.98
C LEU A 42 -15.51 8.06 12.53
N GLY A 43 -14.79 8.87 12.62
CA GLY A 43 -13.43 8.96 13.15
C GLY A 43 -13.27 10.19 14.04
N GLU A 44 -12.05 10.38 14.46
CA GLU A 44 -11.65 11.61 15.12
C GLU A 44 -11.58 12.74 14.08
N LYS A 45 -12.34 13.80 14.30
CA LYS A 45 -12.37 14.96 13.42
C LYS A 45 -11.13 15.82 13.62
N GLY A 46 -10.28 15.88 12.61
CA GLY A 46 -9.19 16.85 12.51
C GLY A 46 -9.64 18.17 11.87
N GLU A 47 -8.69 19.05 11.56
CA GLU A 47 -8.97 20.32 10.89
C GLU A 47 -9.48 20.13 9.45
N VAL A 48 -8.96 19.12 8.76
CA VAL A 48 -9.20 18.89 7.33
C VAL A 48 -9.79 17.49 7.09
N TYR A 49 -9.32 16.49 7.81
CA TYR A 49 -9.70 15.09 7.63
C TYR A 49 -10.29 14.48 8.89
N PHE A 50 -11.18 13.51 8.69
CA PHE A 50 -11.51 12.52 9.71
C PHE A 50 -10.43 11.45 9.71
N LYS A 51 -9.84 11.18 10.86
CA LYS A 51 -8.89 10.09 11.07
C LYS A 51 -9.62 8.89 11.63
N TYR A 52 -9.46 7.74 10.98
CA TYR A 52 -10.06 6.47 11.35
C TYR A 52 -9.04 5.35 11.25
N GLU A 53 -9.29 4.26 11.97
CA GLU A 53 -8.49 3.04 11.88
C GLU A 53 -9.36 1.92 11.28
N ILE A 54 -9.03 1.51 10.05
CA ILE A 54 -9.68 0.37 9.41
C ILE A 54 -9.07 -0.91 9.99
N SER A 55 -9.90 -1.80 10.53
CA SER A 55 -9.47 -3.16 10.85
C SER A 55 -9.83 -4.10 9.72
N ASP A 56 -8.96 -5.07 9.44
CA ASP A 56 -9.32 -6.18 8.55
C ASP A 56 -10.43 -7.04 9.17
N PRO A 57 -11.16 -7.85 8.39
CA PRO A 57 -12.27 -8.67 8.89
C PRO A 57 -11.89 -9.65 10.00
N GLN A 58 -10.62 -10.07 10.05
CA GLN A 58 -10.08 -11.00 11.05
C GLN A 58 -9.46 -10.27 12.25
N LYS A 59 -9.42 -8.93 12.23
CA LYS A 59 -8.83 -8.08 13.27
C LYS A 59 -7.37 -8.43 13.59
N MET A 60 -6.60 -8.67 12.56
CA MET A 60 -5.17 -8.96 12.67
C MET A 60 -4.31 -7.71 12.55
N ILE A 61 -4.79 -6.73 11.75
CA ILE A 61 -4.12 -5.46 11.53
C ILE A 61 -5.09 -4.28 11.64
N GLN A 62 -4.52 -3.10 11.83
CA GLN A 62 -5.20 -1.81 11.63
C GLN A 62 -4.45 -0.99 10.59
N LEU A 63 -5.21 -0.23 9.80
CA LEU A 63 -4.74 0.64 8.75
C LEU A 63 -5.18 2.06 9.05
N SER A 64 -4.25 3.02 9.05
CA SER A 64 -4.64 4.44 9.13
C SER A 64 -5.48 4.84 7.92
N HIS A 65 -6.54 5.60 8.14
CA HIS A 65 -7.46 6.08 7.10
C HIS A 65 -7.81 7.53 7.36
N TYR A 66 -7.70 8.36 6.33
CA TYR A 66 -8.06 9.78 6.38
C TYR A 66 -9.06 10.08 5.27
N TYR A 67 -10.19 10.69 5.64
CA TYR A 67 -11.27 11.03 4.71
C TYR A 67 -11.73 12.46 4.97
N GLY A 68 -11.97 13.21 3.91
CA GLY A 68 -12.47 14.61 3.96
C GLY A 68 -13.67 14.83 3.05
N ASP A 69 -14.14 16.06 3.00
CA ASP A 69 -15.32 16.44 2.20
C ASP A 69 -15.13 16.17 0.69
N TRP A 70 -13.89 16.15 0.22
CA TRP A 70 -13.54 15.85 -1.17
C TRP A 70 -13.11 14.40 -1.42
N GLY A 71 -13.24 13.52 -0.44
CA GLY A 71 -12.99 12.09 -0.58
C GLY A 71 -11.79 11.58 0.23
N PHE A 72 -11.17 10.52 -0.27
CA PHE A 72 -10.01 9.89 0.36
C PHE A 72 -8.82 10.84 0.42
N GLY A 73 -8.30 11.07 1.62
CA GLY A 73 -7.24 12.05 1.88
C GLY A 73 -5.88 11.43 2.15
N GLY A 74 -5.81 10.17 2.58
CA GLY A 74 -4.54 9.52 2.85
C GLY A 74 -4.63 8.34 3.80
N GLY A 75 -3.48 7.81 4.19
CA GLY A 75 -3.41 6.50 4.81
C GLY A 75 -3.78 5.42 3.81
N PHE A 76 -4.71 4.55 4.18
CA PHE A 76 -5.23 3.47 3.34
C PHE A 76 -6.74 3.55 3.19
N THR A 77 -7.24 3.12 2.04
CA THR A 77 -8.63 2.70 1.84
C THR A 77 -8.67 1.40 1.06
N TYR A 78 -9.71 0.58 1.22
CA TYR A 78 -9.91 -0.55 0.33
C TYR A 78 -10.89 -0.17 -0.78
N THR A 79 -10.64 -0.67 -1.99
CA THR A 79 -11.38 -0.31 -3.21
C THR A 79 -11.47 -1.49 -4.17
N ASN A 80 -12.47 -1.46 -5.04
CA ASN A 80 -12.63 -2.40 -6.15
C ASN A 80 -12.66 -1.69 -7.52
N LYS A 81 -12.13 -0.46 -7.59
CA LYS A 81 -12.10 0.34 -8.81
C LYS A 81 -11.20 -0.30 -9.88
N THR A 82 -11.58 -0.14 -11.15
CA THR A 82 -10.97 -0.84 -12.29
C THR A 82 -10.42 0.08 -13.37
N ASP A 83 -10.53 1.40 -13.22
CA ASP A 83 -10.13 2.39 -14.23
C ASP A 83 -8.61 2.49 -14.36
N VAL A 84 -8.05 1.94 -15.43
CA VAL A 84 -6.62 1.96 -15.75
C VAL A 84 -6.24 3.04 -16.78
N LYS A 85 -7.12 4.00 -17.04
CA LYS A 85 -6.94 4.99 -18.11
C LYS A 85 -7.02 6.45 -17.67
N THR A 86 -7.82 6.76 -16.68
CA THR A 86 -8.06 8.13 -16.24
C THR A 86 -6.97 8.57 -15.28
N PRO A 87 -6.18 9.63 -15.59
CA PRO A 87 -5.22 10.20 -14.68
C PRO A 87 -5.90 11.01 -13.56
N GLY A 88 -5.17 11.26 -12.48
CA GLY A 88 -5.60 12.15 -11.41
C GLY A 88 -5.89 11.47 -10.08
N TYR A 89 -5.85 12.27 -9.03
CA TYR A 89 -5.93 11.83 -7.62
C TYR A 89 -7.26 11.16 -7.24
N SER A 90 -8.32 11.44 -7.97
CA SER A 90 -9.64 10.82 -7.72
C SER A 90 -9.74 9.39 -8.23
N ASN A 91 -8.81 8.98 -9.11
CA ASN A 91 -8.73 7.61 -9.58
C ASN A 91 -7.88 6.76 -8.62
N LEU A 92 -8.54 6.02 -7.75
CA LEU A 92 -7.89 5.16 -6.77
C LEU A 92 -7.56 3.76 -7.31
N SER A 93 -7.74 3.52 -8.61
CA SER A 93 -7.53 2.20 -9.21
C SER A 93 -6.05 1.83 -9.23
N ALA A 94 -5.74 0.56 -8.91
CA ALA A 94 -4.46 -0.04 -9.26
C ALA A 94 -4.30 -0.07 -10.78
N ILE A 95 -3.08 0.08 -11.27
CA ILE A 95 -2.81 -0.03 -12.73
C ILE A 95 -3.14 -1.41 -13.30
N THR A 96 -3.24 -2.42 -12.45
CA THR A 96 -3.67 -3.77 -12.82
C THR A 96 -5.17 -3.90 -13.04
N GLY A 97 -5.97 -2.91 -12.64
CA GLY A 97 -7.43 -2.90 -12.73
C GLY A 97 -8.14 -3.92 -11.85
N LYS A 98 -7.45 -4.56 -10.92
CA LYS A 98 -7.99 -5.57 -9.99
C LYS A 98 -7.02 -5.84 -8.86
N GLY A 99 -7.48 -6.52 -7.80
CA GLY A 99 -6.64 -7.04 -6.74
C GLY A 99 -5.70 -8.16 -7.21
N LYS A 100 -4.74 -8.51 -6.38
CA LYS A 100 -3.84 -9.66 -6.60
C LYS A 100 -4.62 -10.97 -6.49
N ASN A 101 -5.49 -11.08 -5.50
CA ASN A 101 -6.21 -12.31 -5.17
C ASN A 101 -7.73 -12.19 -5.32
N GLY A 102 -8.20 -11.12 -5.98
CA GLY A 102 -9.63 -10.89 -6.15
C GLY A 102 -9.91 -9.53 -6.77
N LYS A 103 -10.99 -8.90 -6.31
CA LYS A 103 -11.44 -7.60 -6.81
C LYS A 103 -11.04 -6.46 -5.90
N VAL A 104 -11.00 -6.69 -4.58
CA VAL A 104 -10.77 -5.65 -3.56
C VAL A 104 -9.30 -5.65 -3.17
N TYR A 105 -8.72 -4.47 -3.10
CA TYR A 105 -7.33 -4.23 -2.72
C TYR A 105 -7.22 -2.90 -1.98
N LEU A 106 -6.04 -2.60 -1.44
CA LEU A 106 -5.76 -1.35 -0.74
C LEU A 106 -5.14 -0.33 -1.69
N THR A 107 -5.62 0.91 -1.61
CA THR A 107 -4.96 2.07 -2.18
C THR A 107 -4.50 2.98 -1.06
N SER A 108 -3.29 3.46 -1.16
CA SER A 108 -2.66 4.36 -0.21
C SER A 108 -2.33 5.70 -0.84
N ASN A 109 -2.45 6.76 -0.06
CA ASN A 109 -1.79 8.03 -0.26
C ASN A 109 -1.04 8.34 1.04
N THR A 110 0.26 8.57 0.97
CA THR A 110 1.09 8.78 2.16
C THR A 110 1.90 10.07 2.08
N ASN A 111 1.74 10.91 3.09
CA ASN A 111 2.50 12.14 3.26
C ASN A 111 2.60 12.48 4.76
N SER A 112 3.28 13.58 5.10
CA SER A 112 3.48 13.98 6.50
C SER A 112 2.19 14.34 7.25
N PHE A 113 1.12 14.73 6.54
CA PHE A 113 -0.17 15.09 7.14
C PHE A 113 -1.08 13.89 7.33
N THR A 114 -1.01 12.93 6.41
CA THR A 114 -1.87 11.73 6.40
C THR A 114 -1.01 10.47 6.18
N PRO A 115 -0.14 10.13 7.14
CA PRO A 115 0.81 9.05 6.97
C PRO A 115 0.11 7.69 6.87
N ALA A 116 0.55 6.87 5.93
CA ALA A 116 0.12 5.50 5.81
C ALA A 116 0.83 4.63 6.87
N GLN A 117 0.03 3.91 7.67
CA GLN A 117 0.53 3.05 8.73
C GLN A 117 -0.29 1.75 8.79
N ILE A 118 0.41 0.65 8.98
CA ILE A 118 -0.16 -0.67 9.28
C ILE A 118 0.30 -1.05 10.69
N THR A 119 -0.65 -1.36 11.57
CA THR A 119 -0.38 -1.80 12.95
C THR A 119 -0.72 -3.28 13.10
N ASN A 120 0.17 -4.05 13.68
CA ASN A 120 -0.06 -5.45 14.05
C ASN A 120 -0.87 -5.51 15.34
N LEU A 121 -2.07 -6.09 15.30
CA LEU A 121 -2.95 -6.19 16.46
C LEU A 121 -2.65 -7.41 17.37
N ASN A 122 -1.73 -8.28 16.94
CA ASN A 122 -1.38 -9.47 17.72
C ASN A 122 0.12 -9.79 17.57
N THR A 123 0.95 -8.92 18.12
CA THR A 123 2.42 -8.99 18.05
C THR A 123 3.02 -10.16 18.82
N SER A 124 2.26 -10.73 19.78
CA SER A 124 2.69 -11.93 20.52
C SER A 124 2.58 -13.21 19.70
N LYS A 125 1.80 -13.20 18.62
CA LYS A 125 1.53 -14.39 17.80
C LYS A 125 2.03 -14.28 16.37
N TYR A 126 1.95 -13.08 15.76
CA TYR A 126 2.22 -12.89 14.35
C TYR A 126 3.33 -11.88 14.09
N ASN A 127 4.17 -12.22 13.14
CA ASN A 127 5.14 -11.34 12.51
C ASN A 127 4.66 -10.96 11.10
N PHE A 128 5.16 -9.87 10.54
CA PHE A 128 4.93 -9.53 9.14
C PHE A 128 5.83 -10.33 8.21
N LYS A 129 5.28 -10.83 7.10
CA LYS A 129 6.05 -11.45 6.03
C LYS A 129 6.25 -10.49 4.85
N GLY A 130 5.20 -9.80 4.43
CA GLY A 130 5.20 -8.90 3.29
C GLY A 130 3.80 -8.65 2.75
N ALA A 131 3.74 -8.04 1.58
CA ALA A 131 2.52 -7.78 0.83
C ALA A 131 2.81 -7.73 -0.67
N TRP A 132 1.78 -7.86 -1.49
CA TRP A 132 1.87 -7.52 -2.92
C TRP A 132 1.72 -6.02 -3.10
N VAL A 133 2.53 -5.43 -3.97
CA VAL A 133 2.55 -3.99 -4.26
C VAL A 133 2.47 -3.73 -5.75
N THR A 134 1.83 -2.65 -6.14
CA THR A 134 1.82 -2.12 -7.52
C THR A 134 1.60 -0.61 -7.51
N ASN A 135 1.80 0.03 -8.65
CA ASN A 135 1.41 1.43 -8.85
C ASN A 135 -0.11 1.59 -8.92
N THR A 136 -0.59 2.76 -8.47
CA THR A 136 -1.90 3.24 -8.89
C THR A 136 -1.87 3.62 -10.37
N THR A 137 -3.04 3.69 -11.00
CA THR A 137 -3.17 4.28 -12.35
C THR A 137 -2.67 5.73 -12.37
N TYR A 138 -2.94 6.48 -11.30
CA TYR A 138 -2.50 7.86 -11.16
C TYR A 138 -0.98 8.00 -11.26
N ASP A 139 -0.21 7.28 -10.44
CA ASP A 139 1.26 7.32 -10.48
C ASP A 139 1.82 6.77 -11.79
N TYR A 140 1.24 5.66 -12.26
CA TYR A 140 1.70 5.04 -13.50
C TYR A 140 1.61 5.98 -14.70
N LEU A 141 0.48 6.70 -14.86
CA LEU A 141 0.30 7.64 -15.97
C LEU A 141 1.15 8.91 -15.78
N ALA A 142 1.31 9.39 -14.54
CA ALA A 142 2.20 10.50 -14.22
C ALA A 142 3.66 10.18 -14.64
N ILE A 143 4.14 8.98 -14.32
CA ILE A 143 5.51 8.54 -14.62
C ILE A 143 5.69 8.22 -16.10
N LYS A 144 4.76 7.48 -16.68
CA LYS A 144 4.88 7.00 -18.06
C LYS A 144 4.64 8.09 -19.09
N ASP A 145 3.59 8.87 -18.91
CA ASP A 145 3.08 9.79 -19.91
C ASP A 145 3.26 11.26 -19.50
N GLY A 146 3.76 11.52 -18.27
CA GLY A 146 3.81 12.88 -17.72
C GLY A 146 2.41 13.46 -17.51
N ASN A 147 1.42 12.62 -17.23
CA ASN A 147 0.03 13.03 -17.09
C ASN A 147 -0.51 12.65 -15.71
N ASP A 148 -0.57 13.64 -14.83
CA ASP A 148 -1.12 13.54 -13.47
C ASP A 148 -2.59 13.99 -13.37
N GLY A 149 -3.23 14.30 -14.51
CA GLY A 149 -4.61 14.76 -14.57
C GLY A 149 -4.84 16.22 -14.16
N ALA A 150 -3.79 16.95 -13.77
CA ALA A 150 -3.91 18.35 -13.33
C ALA A 150 -3.86 19.37 -14.49
N GLY A 151 -3.55 18.94 -15.72
CA GLY A 151 -3.45 19.80 -16.88
C GLY A 151 -2.43 20.92 -16.68
N ASP A 152 -2.86 22.17 -16.86
CA ASP A 152 -2.00 23.36 -16.70
C ASP A 152 -1.55 23.61 -15.25
N TYR A 153 -2.14 22.93 -14.27
CA TYR A 153 -1.76 23.02 -12.85
C TYR A 153 -0.80 21.89 -12.42
N SER A 154 -0.36 21.06 -13.38
CA SER A 154 0.57 19.99 -13.09
C SER A 154 1.92 20.55 -12.63
N ILE A 155 2.47 19.94 -11.59
CA ILE A 155 3.78 20.28 -11.02
C ILE A 155 4.84 19.21 -11.28
N ILE A 156 4.44 18.06 -11.87
CA ILE A 156 5.39 16.99 -12.18
C ILE A 156 6.32 17.39 -13.33
N LYS A 157 7.53 16.87 -13.32
CA LYS A 157 8.52 17.16 -14.37
C LYS A 157 8.15 16.62 -15.75
N GLY A 158 7.18 15.71 -15.82
CA GLY A 158 6.84 14.98 -17.04
C GLY A 158 7.25 13.51 -16.99
N PRO A 159 7.30 12.79 -18.13
CA PRO A 159 7.66 11.38 -18.15
C PRO A 159 9.04 11.12 -17.55
N PHE A 160 9.17 10.03 -16.81
CA PHE A 160 10.47 9.57 -16.30
C PHE A 160 11.34 9.05 -17.43
N SER A 161 12.65 9.27 -17.32
CA SER A 161 13.61 8.90 -18.34
C SER A 161 14.89 8.29 -17.75
N ASN A 162 15.52 7.40 -18.53
CA ASN A 162 16.82 6.86 -18.19
C ASN A 162 17.96 7.90 -18.39
N LYS A 163 17.74 8.91 -19.20
CA LYS A 163 18.68 10.04 -19.35
C LYS A 163 18.87 10.78 -18.02
N ASP A 164 17.79 10.91 -17.25
CA ASP A 164 17.79 11.59 -15.95
C ASP A 164 17.99 10.62 -14.78
N ASN A 165 18.10 9.31 -15.05
CA ASN A 165 18.18 8.25 -14.04
C ASN A 165 17.02 8.30 -13.03
N ASP A 166 15.82 8.52 -13.54
CA ASP A 166 14.62 8.70 -12.71
C ASP A 166 14.23 7.45 -11.95
N TRP A 167 13.61 7.66 -10.80
CA TRP A 167 13.05 6.59 -10.00
C TRP A 167 11.92 7.08 -9.08
N LEU A 168 11.01 6.16 -8.74
CA LEU A 168 10.02 6.30 -7.68
C LEU A 168 10.19 5.15 -6.70
N LYS A 169 10.31 5.48 -5.42
CA LYS A 169 10.62 4.53 -4.37
C LYS A 169 9.60 4.60 -3.24
N LEU A 170 9.14 3.44 -2.81
CA LEU A 170 8.36 3.22 -1.60
C LEU A 170 9.28 2.66 -0.52
N THR A 171 9.30 3.27 0.66
CA THR A 171 10.06 2.82 1.83
C THR A 171 9.09 2.39 2.93
N ALA A 172 9.18 1.13 3.35
CA ALA A 172 8.51 0.60 4.53
C ALA A 172 9.46 0.64 5.72
N THR A 173 9.07 1.30 6.81
CA THR A 173 9.88 1.39 8.03
C THR A 173 9.14 0.73 9.18
N GLY A 174 9.78 -0.26 9.80
CA GLY A 174 9.25 -0.99 10.94
C GLY A 174 9.65 -0.36 12.27
N TYR A 175 8.71 -0.34 13.21
CA TYR A 175 8.87 0.22 14.55
C TYR A 175 8.30 -0.72 15.61
N LYS A 176 8.87 -0.62 16.82
CA LYS A 176 8.26 -1.16 18.05
C LYS A 176 7.19 -0.20 18.58
N ALA A 177 6.35 -0.70 19.49
CA ALA A 177 5.29 0.09 20.12
C ALA A 177 5.80 1.34 20.87
N ASP A 178 7.05 1.31 21.36
CA ASP A 178 7.71 2.44 22.01
C ASP A 178 8.27 3.49 21.02
N GLY A 179 8.10 3.28 19.71
CA GLY A 179 8.58 4.16 18.66
C GLY A 179 10.02 3.90 18.22
N SER A 180 10.71 2.90 18.79
CA SER A 180 12.07 2.54 18.34
C SER A 180 12.02 1.90 16.95
N LYS A 181 12.89 2.39 16.05
CA LYS A 181 13.01 1.90 14.68
C LYS A 181 13.72 0.55 14.64
N ILE A 182 13.14 -0.42 13.94
CA ILE A 182 13.75 -1.73 13.65
C ILE A 182 14.62 -1.65 12.40
N GLY A 183 14.10 -1.07 11.33
CA GLY A 183 14.75 -0.98 10.03
C GLY A 183 13.85 -0.41 8.97
N SER A 184 14.35 -0.32 7.75
CA SER A 184 13.61 0.12 6.57
C SER A 184 13.92 -0.78 5.39
N ILE A 185 12.93 -0.96 4.51
CA ILE A 185 13.06 -1.74 3.27
C ILE A 185 12.50 -0.88 2.14
N ASP A 186 13.26 -0.79 1.05
CA ASP A 186 12.89 -0.03 -0.15
C ASP A 186 12.31 -0.94 -1.22
N PHE A 187 11.33 -0.43 -1.95
CA PHE A 187 10.78 -1.03 -3.16
C PHE A 187 10.66 0.04 -4.26
N TYR A 188 11.26 -0.22 -5.43
CA TYR A 188 11.17 0.72 -6.56
C TYR A 188 9.93 0.46 -7.39
N LEU A 189 8.98 1.39 -7.37
CA LEU A 189 7.77 1.39 -8.21
C LEU A 189 8.05 1.85 -9.64
N ALA A 190 9.13 2.60 -9.85
CA ALA A 190 9.73 2.89 -11.14
C ALA A 190 11.25 2.99 -11.00
N ASP A 191 11.99 2.46 -11.97
CA ASP A 191 13.46 2.51 -11.98
C ASP A 191 13.99 2.68 -13.42
N PHE A 192 14.54 3.86 -13.68
CA PHE A 192 15.15 4.22 -14.96
C PHE A 192 16.67 4.40 -14.85
N ARG A 193 17.27 3.99 -13.73
CA ARG A 193 18.71 4.04 -13.52
C ARG A 193 19.41 2.93 -14.31
N ASN A 194 20.68 3.14 -14.65
CA ASN A 194 21.51 2.14 -15.33
C ASN A 194 20.87 1.58 -16.61
N ASN A 195 20.27 2.45 -17.42
CA ASN A 195 19.56 2.11 -18.66
C ASN A 195 18.31 1.22 -18.48
N LYS A 196 17.80 1.08 -17.26
CA LYS A 196 16.49 0.48 -17.04
C LYS A 196 15.38 1.39 -17.57
N GLN A 197 14.22 0.80 -17.85
CA GLN A 197 12.98 1.48 -18.21
C GLN A 197 11.82 0.72 -17.60
N GLU A 198 11.83 0.60 -16.29
CA GLU A 198 10.89 -0.23 -15.52
C GLU A 198 9.87 0.68 -14.82
N ILE A 199 8.59 0.43 -15.06
CA ILE A 199 7.48 0.97 -14.29
C ILE A 199 6.64 -0.24 -13.87
N VAL A 200 6.47 -0.44 -12.58
CA VAL A 200 5.68 -1.57 -12.05
C VAL A 200 4.24 -1.42 -12.50
N ASN A 201 3.73 -2.41 -13.23
CA ASN A 201 2.35 -2.48 -13.73
C ASN A 201 1.69 -3.84 -13.48
N THR A 202 2.31 -4.65 -12.65
CA THR A 202 1.80 -5.93 -12.16
C THR A 202 1.96 -5.97 -10.65
N TRP A 203 1.24 -6.85 -9.98
CA TRP A 203 1.46 -7.12 -8.58
C TRP A 203 2.81 -7.80 -8.37
N GLN A 204 3.68 -7.20 -7.54
CA GLN A 204 4.98 -7.73 -7.18
C GLN A 204 5.08 -7.92 -5.67
N TRP A 205 5.82 -8.92 -5.23
CA TRP A 205 6.01 -9.19 -3.81
C TRP A 205 6.98 -8.20 -3.17
N PHE A 206 6.52 -7.54 -2.13
CA PHE A 206 7.31 -6.66 -1.28
C PHE A 206 7.61 -7.40 0.03
N ASP A 207 8.83 -7.91 0.15
CA ASP A 207 9.27 -8.70 1.28
C ASP A 207 9.60 -7.81 2.49
N TRP A 208 8.93 -8.06 3.63
CA TRP A 208 9.15 -7.33 4.88
C TRP A 208 9.92 -8.17 5.92
N SER A 209 10.60 -9.23 5.53
CA SER A 209 11.35 -10.09 6.44
C SER A 209 12.39 -9.34 7.29
N GLY A 210 13.02 -8.30 6.75
CA GLY A 210 13.96 -7.43 7.46
C GLY A 210 13.34 -6.55 8.56
N ILE A 211 12.00 -6.42 8.58
CA ILE A 211 11.23 -5.68 9.59
C ILE A 211 10.09 -6.52 10.17
N LYS A 212 10.20 -7.85 10.08
CA LYS A 212 9.11 -8.80 10.42
C LYS A 212 8.55 -8.64 11.83
N GLU A 213 9.38 -8.23 12.79
CA GLU A 213 9.02 -8.07 14.19
C GLU A 213 8.44 -6.68 14.53
N ALA A 214 8.07 -5.90 13.52
CA ALA A 214 7.47 -4.59 13.73
C ALA A 214 6.11 -4.72 14.41
N ASP A 215 5.87 -3.84 15.38
CA ASP A 215 4.55 -3.63 15.96
C ASP A 215 3.71 -2.75 15.04
N TYR A 216 4.35 -1.84 14.32
CA TYR A 216 3.73 -1.11 13.22
C TYR A 216 4.74 -0.76 12.12
N ILE A 217 4.24 -0.57 10.90
CA ILE A 217 5.00 -0.18 9.71
C ILE A 217 4.44 1.13 9.19
N THR A 218 5.30 2.11 8.94
CA THR A 218 4.96 3.34 8.21
C THR A 218 5.50 3.29 6.79
N PHE A 219 4.86 4.03 5.90
CA PHE A 219 5.24 4.10 4.49
C PHE A 219 5.55 5.53 4.09
N GLU A 220 6.65 5.70 3.37
CA GLU A 220 7.06 6.96 2.77
C GLU A 220 7.41 6.76 1.31
N MET A 221 7.16 7.78 0.50
CA MET A 221 7.54 7.78 -0.92
C MET A 221 8.54 8.87 -1.20
N SER A 222 9.45 8.59 -2.13
CA SER A 222 10.43 9.54 -2.65
C SER A 222 10.68 9.29 -4.13
N SER A 223 11.07 10.32 -4.85
CA SER A 223 11.39 10.24 -6.28
C SER A 223 12.51 11.22 -6.66
N THR A 224 12.94 11.14 -7.88
CA THR A 224 13.83 12.14 -8.50
C THR A 224 13.11 13.42 -8.91
N ASP A 225 11.77 13.42 -8.94
CA ASP A 225 10.96 14.59 -9.29
C ASP A 225 10.56 15.35 -8.01
N ASN A 226 11.29 16.42 -7.71
CA ASN A 226 11.11 17.24 -6.53
C ASN A 226 11.09 18.73 -6.91
N ASN A 227 10.40 19.53 -6.10
CA ASN A 227 10.45 20.97 -6.18
C ASN A 227 11.77 21.52 -5.57
N ASP A 228 11.97 22.83 -5.64
CA ASP A 228 13.18 23.52 -5.15
C ASP A 228 13.36 23.37 -3.62
N ASN A 229 12.30 23.04 -2.87
CA ASN A 229 12.35 22.77 -1.45
C ASN A 229 12.60 21.29 -1.11
N GLY A 230 12.84 20.45 -2.12
CA GLY A 230 13.05 19.01 -1.93
C GLY A 230 11.78 18.20 -1.67
N GLN A 231 10.61 18.79 -1.85
CA GLN A 231 9.33 18.07 -1.73
C GLN A 231 9.01 17.35 -3.04
N MET A 232 8.57 16.11 -2.93
CA MET A 232 8.23 15.28 -4.08
C MET A 232 7.03 15.82 -4.85
N ASN A 233 7.19 16.00 -6.17
CA ASN A 233 6.12 16.39 -7.09
C ASN A 233 5.33 15.17 -7.60
N THR A 234 6.01 14.03 -7.75
CA THR A 234 5.35 12.76 -8.12
C THR A 234 4.23 12.46 -7.13
N PRO A 235 3.06 11.98 -7.58
CA PRO A 235 2.00 11.58 -6.66
C PRO A 235 2.48 10.57 -5.62
N SER A 236 2.00 10.65 -4.38
CA SER A 236 2.42 9.79 -3.27
C SER A 236 1.48 8.61 -3.04
N TYR A 237 1.07 7.96 -4.14
CA TYR A 237 0.08 6.88 -4.14
C TYR A 237 0.73 5.54 -4.47
N PHE A 238 0.20 4.47 -3.91
CA PHE A 238 0.56 3.08 -4.23
C PHE A 238 -0.59 2.15 -3.86
N CYS A 239 -0.54 0.90 -4.32
CA CYS A 239 -1.52 -0.12 -3.95
C CYS A 239 -0.84 -1.29 -3.25
N LEU A 240 -1.51 -1.85 -2.24
CA LEU A 240 -1.14 -3.11 -1.58
C LEU A 240 -2.29 -4.11 -1.66
N ASP A 241 -1.94 -5.40 -1.64
CA ASP A 241 -2.89 -6.50 -1.46
C ASP A 241 -2.19 -7.68 -0.79
N GLY A 242 -2.97 -8.55 -0.18
CA GLY A 242 -2.45 -9.77 0.40
C GLY A 242 -1.38 -9.54 1.46
N ILE A 243 -1.55 -8.56 2.36
CA ILE A 243 -0.70 -8.41 3.54
C ILE A 243 -0.70 -9.74 4.29
N THR A 244 0.50 -10.26 4.60
CA THR A 244 0.63 -11.62 5.13
C THR A 244 1.33 -11.61 6.49
N PRO A 245 0.56 -11.68 7.59
CA PRO A 245 1.07 -12.10 8.89
C PRO A 245 1.44 -13.58 8.90
N VAL A 246 2.47 -13.92 9.67
CA VAL A 246 2.94 -15.30 9.84
C VAL A 246 3.15 -15.62 11.31
N SER A 247 2.67 -16.78 11.74
CA SER A 247 2.91 -17.35 13.07
C SER A 247 3.79 -18.58 12.95
N TYR A 248 4.70 -18.75 13.89
CA TYR A 248 5.49 -19.96 14.08
C TYR A 248 5.06 -20.58 15.39
N THR A 249 4.56 -21.81 15.35
CA THR A 249 4.25 -22.61 16.54
C THR A 249 5.36 -23.63 16.72
N HIS A 250 6.04 -23.54 17.88
CA HIS A 250 6.92 -24.62 18.33
C HIS A 250 6.03 -25.76 18.87
N LEU A 251 6.17 -26.94 18.33
CA LEU A 251 5.55 -28.16 18.84
C LEU A 251 6.38 -28.76 19.98
#